data_24a3e572c3ee54a9c1fc6d3ba52fc2f5
#
_entry.id   24a3e572c3ee54a9c1fc6d3ba52fc2f5
#
_cell.length_a   1.000
_cell.length_b   1.000
_cell.length_c   1.000
_cell.angle_alpha   90.00
_cell.angle_beta   90.00
_cell.angle_gamma   90.00
#
_symmetry.space_group_name_H-M   'P 1'
#
loop_
_entity.id
_entity.type
_entity.pdbx_description
1 polymer ?
#
loop_
_entity_poly.entity_id
_entity_poly.type
_entity_poly.pdbx_seq_one_letter_code
_entity_poly.pdbx_strand_id
1 'polypeptide(L)'
;DTRNLSKRLIRAIRDEALIPIVNGTKVTNRDKLLEDILYIGVGSCRRIKEYSLIVQQKNGDLRLSAYNKKREIESNSSKHYIAEANGNPNYLFRLEVRVNGDTLREYFQHLGIEYNPMLLCNEDFLWRLFLDFSNRVLRFQTVKGKQTLDVLDIVA
;
A
#
# COMPACT_ATOMS: atom_id res chain seq x y z
N ASP A 1 13.29 12.25 -4.46
CA ASP A 1 12.19 12.82 -3.68
C ASP A 1 11.77 11.83 -2.58
N THR A 2 12.08 12.20 -1.34
CA THR A 2 11.80 11.35 -0.17
C THR A 2 10.30 11.27 0.16
N ARG A 3 9.47 12.11 -0.43
CA ARG A 3 8.01 12.16 -0.20
C ARG A 3 7.23 11.17 -1.07
N ASN A 4 7.84 10.60 -2.09
CA ASN A 4 7.17 9.68 -3.00
C ASN A 4 7.15 8.26 -2.41
N LEU A 5 6.00 7.86 -1.87
CA LEU A 5 5.81 6.55 -1.23
C LEU A 5 6.14 5.39 -2.18
N SER A 6 5.71 5.46 -3.43
CA SER A 6 5.98 4.43 -4.42
C SER A 6 7.48 4.27 -4.67
N LYS A 7 8.22 5.38 -4.79
CA LYS A 7 9.68 5.33 -4.96
C LYS A 7 10.38 4.74 -3.73
N ARG A 8 9.90 5.03 -2.52
CA ARG A 8 10.46 4.44 -1.30
C ARG A 8 10.26 2.93 -1.28
N LEU A 9 9.06 2.46 -1.59
CA LEU A 9 8.77 1.02 -1.66
C LEU A 9 9.58 0.32 -2.77
N ILE A 10 9.72 0.93 -3.94
CA ILE A 10 10.56 0.41 -5.03
C ILE A 10 12.01 0.29 -4.58
N ARG A 11 12.55 1.30 -3.89
CA ARG A 11 13.92 1.25 -3.35
C ARG A 11 14.07 0.13 -2.33
N ALA A 12 13.11 -0.01 -1.41
CA ALA A 12 13.13 -1.10 -0.43
C ALA A 12 13.07 -2.50 -1.09
N ILE A 13 12.27 -2.65 -2.15
CA ILE A 13 12.23 -3.91 -2.93
C ILE A 13 13.58 -4.20 -3.59
N ARG A 14 14.30 -3.19 -4.04
CA ARG A 14 15.62 -3.33 -4.68
C ARG A 14 16.78 -3.43 -3.69
N ASP A 15 16.56 -3.05 -2.43
CA ASP A 15 17.59 -3.07 -1.40
C ASP A 15 17.98 -4.50 -1.04
N GLU A 16 19.24 -4.87 -1.26
CA GLU A 16 19.77 -6.20 -0.96
C GLU A 16 19.80 -6.51 0.55
N ALA A 17 19.77 -5.48 1.40
CA ALA A 17 19.67 -5.65 2.86
C ALA A 17 18.28 -6.05 3.33
N LEU A 18 17.27 -5.98 2.46
CA LEU A 18 15.86 -6.29 2.73
C LEU A 18 15.38 -7.47 1.86
N ILE A 19 14.52 -8.29 2.41
CA ILE A 19 13.84 -9.37 1.69
C ILE A 19 12.36 -9.00 1.62
N PRO A 20 11.80 -8.70 0.43
CA PRO A 20 10.38 -8.51 0.28
C PRO A 20 9.63 -9.82 0.53
N ILE A 21 8.52 -9.74 1.27
CA ILE A 21 7.61 -10.86 1.52
C ILE A 21 6.25 -10.43 0.99
N VAL A 22 5.78 -11.09 -0.06
CA VAL A 22 4.50 -10.79 -0.73
C VAL A 22 3.54 -11.96 -0.51
N ASN A 23 2.37 -11.67 0.04
CA ASN A 23 1.37 -12.68 0.37
C ASN A 23 1.95 -13.87 1.18
N GLY A 24 2.83 -13.56 2.13
CA GLY A 24 3.49 -14.54 3.00
C GLY A 24 4.70 -15.26 2.38
N THR A 25 5.04 -15.02 1.13
CA THR A 25 6.14 -15.69 0.42
C THR A 25 7.33 -14.74 0.21
N LYS A 26 8.52 -15.18 0.57
CA LYS A 26 9.77 -14.44 0.30
C LYS A 26 10.00 -14.34 -1.20
N VAL A 27 10.28 -13.13 -1.68
CA VAL A 27 10.53 -12.85 -3.08
C VAL A 27 12.01 -13.00 -3.39
N THR A 28 12.35 -13.84 -4.38
CA THR A 28 13.70 -14.04 -4.87
C THR A 28 13.98 -13.24 -6.16
N ASN A 29 13.00 -13.16 -7.06
CA ASN A 29 13.11 -12.39 -8.30
C ASN A 29 12.41 -11.03 -8.14
N ARG A 30 13.19 -10.02 -7.78
CA ARG A 30 12.70 -8.65 -7.50
C ARG A 30 12.28 -7.91 -8.76
N ASP A 31 12.96 -8.14 -9.87
CA ASP A 31 12.62 -7.48 -11.14
C ASP A 31 11.26 -7.96 -11.65
N LYS A 32 11.01 -9.26 -11.58
CA LYS A 32 9.69 -9.80 -11.89
C LYS A 32 8.60 -9.28 -10.96
N LEU A 33 8.86 -9.18 -9.66
CA LEU A 33 7.92 -8.57 -8.73
C LEU A 33 7.58 -7.14 -9.14
N LEU A 34 8.58 -6.32 -9.48
CA LEU A 34 8.38 -4.94 -9.89
C LEU A 34 7.60 -4.84 -11.21
N GLU A 35 7.84 -5.74 -12.17
CA GLU A 35 7.03 -5.82 -13.40
C GLU A 35 5.55 -6.09 -13.08
N ASP A 36 5.27 -6.97 -12.12
CA ASP A 36 3.92 -7.38 -11.76
C ASP A 36 3.14 -6.30 -10.98
N ILE A 37 3.82 -5.47 -10.19
CA ILE A 37 3.17 -4.54 -9.24
C ILE A 37 3.29 -3.06 -9.62
N LEU A 38 4.16 -2.70 -10.57
CA LEU A 38 4.32 -1.32 -11.02
C LEU A 38 3.38 -0.99 -12.18
N TYR A 39 2.56 0.02 -11.97
CA TYR A 39 1.71 0.59 -12.99
C TYR A 39 2.25 1.96 -13.41
N ILE A 40 2.66 2.07 -14.65
CA ILE A 40 2.99 3.34 -15.28
C ILE A 40 1.68 3.92 -15.77
N GLY A 41 1.28 5.09 -15.25
CA GLY A 41 0.04 5.74 -15.65
C GLY A 41 -0.09 5.85 -17.16
N VAL A 42 -1.10 5.20 -17.73
CA VAL A 42 -1.44 5.26 -19.16
C VAL A 42 -2.30 6.50 -19.39
N GLY A 43 -1.74 7.52 -19.99
CA GLY A 43 -2.43 8.76 -20.34
C GLY A 43 -1.52 9.67 -21.15
N SER A 44 -2.07 10.77 -21.67
CA SER A 44 -1.35 11.76 -22.51
C SER A 44 -0.09 12.37 -21.86
N CYS A 45 0.17 12.07 -20.62
CA CYS A 45 1.35 12.46 -19.86
C CYS A 45 2.43 11.36 -19.78
N ARG A 46 2.82 10.81 -20.93
CA ARG A 46 3.98 9.89 -21.03
C ARG A 46 5.32 10.46 -20.51
N ARG A 47 5.37 11.76 -20.20
CA ARG A 47 6.60 12.44 -19.75
C ARG A 47 6.82 12.43 -18.25
N ILE A 48 5.83 12.05 -17.44
CA ILE A 48 5.99 12.03 -15.98
C ILE A 48 5.94 10.57 -15.52
N LYS A 49 7.12 10.04 -15.22
CA LYS A 49 7.32 8.69 -14.67
C LYS A 49 6.86 8.66 -13.20
N GLU A 50 5.57 8.77 -12.97
CA GLU A 50 4.99 8.49 -11.66
C GLU A 50 4.46 7.06 -11.68
N TYR A 51 4.99 6.27 -10.76
CA TYR A 51 4.59 4.88 -10.61
C TYR A 51 3.51 4.78 -9.54
N SER A 52 2.43 4.10 -9.89
CA SER A 52 1.52 3.54 -8.89
C SER A 52 1.98 2.13 -8.59
N LEU A 53 2.10 1.80 -7.32
CA LEU A 53 2.45 0.46 -6.87
C LEU A 53 1.17 -0.20 -6.35
N ILE A 54 0.84 -1.37 -6.89
CA ILE A 54 -0.34 -2.14 -6.49
C ILE A 54 0.09 -3.57 -6.24
N VAL A 55 -0.04 -4.01 -4.99
CA VAL A 55 0.20 -5.40 -4.57
C VAL A 55 -1.13 -5.98 -4.11
N GLN A 56 -1.49 -7.14 -4.62
CA GLN A 56 -2.78 -7.77 -4.29
C GLN A 56 -2.65 -9.27 -4.11
N GLN A 57 -3.59 -9.86 -3.39
CA GLN A 57 -3.77 -11.32 -3.36
C GLN A 57 -4.35 -11.81 -4.68
N LYS A 58 -4.13 -13.10 -5.00
CA LYS A 58 -4.54 -13.70 -6.29
C LYS A 58 -6.00 -13.43 -6.67
N ASN A 59 -6.90 -13.43 -5.69
CA ASN A 59 -8.34 -13.22 -5.91
C ASN A 59 -8.75 -11.74 -5.89
N GLY A 60 -7.80 -10.82 -5.66
CA GLY A 60 -8.10 -9.38 -5.53
C GLY A 60 -8.86 -9.01 -4.26
N ASP A 61 -9.03 -9.93 -3.32
CA ASP A 61 -9.80 -9.74 -2.08
C ASP A 61 -9.13 -8.75 -1.12
N LEU A 62 -7.82 -8.65 -1.20
CA LEU A 62 -6.99 -7.75 -0.42
C LEU A 62 -5.95 -7.11 -1.34
N ARG A 63 -5.87 -5.77 -1.29
CA ARG A 63 -4.96 -4.99 -2.13
C ARG A 63 -4.36 -3.83 -1.34
N LEU A 64 -3.05 -3.64 -1.48
CA LEU A 64 -2.30 -2.48 -1.04
C LEU A 64 -1.93 -1.63 -2.26
N SER A 65 -2.21 -0.34 -2.21
CA SER A 65 -1.89 0.60 -3.28
C SER A 65 -1.13 1.80 -2.74
N ALA A 66 -0.07 2.21 -3.43
CA ALA A 66 0.66 3.44 -3.16
C ALA A 66 0.68 4.30 -4.44
N TYR A 67 0.18 5.52 -4.38
CA TYR A 67 0.05 6.38 -5.56
C TYR A 67 0.00 7.87 -5.24
N ASN A 68 0.22 8.70 -6.28
CA ASN A 68 0.07 10.15 -6.18
C ASN A 68 -1.42 10.53 -6.27
N LYS A 69 -2.02 10.81 -5.12
CA LYS A 69 -3.44 11.17 -5.02
C LYS A 69 -3.75 12.52 -5.64
N LYS A 70 -2.83 13.50 -5.53
CA LYS A 70 -3.05 14.82 -6.15
C LYS A 70 -3.22 14.68 -7.65
N ARG A 71 -2.36 13.93 -8.30
CA ARG A 71 -2.43 13.72 -9.73
C ARG A 71 -3.67 12.94 -10.16
N GLU A 72 -4.07 11.95 -9.38
CA GLU A 72 -5.32 11.23 -9.65
C GLU A 72 -6.54 12.18 -9.59
N ILE A 73 -6.56 13.12 -8.64
CA ILE A 73 -7.60 14.14 -8.54
C ILE A 73 -7.59 15.06 -9.78
N GLU A 74 -6.41 15.51 -10.20
CA GLU A 74 -6.26 16.44 -11.33
C GLU A 74 -6.62 15.79 -12.67
N SER A 75 -6.38 14.48 -12.84
CA SER A 75 -6.58 13.79 -14.12
C SER A 75 -7.93 13.09 -14.26
N ASN A 76 -8.48 12.54 -13.17
CA ASN A 76 -9.59 11.59 -13.24
C ASN A 76 -10.71 11.83 -12.22
N SER A 77 -10.60 12.84 -11.38
CA SER A 77 -11.54 13.00 -10.26
C SER A 77 -11.94 14.46 -10.06
N SER A 78 -13.22 14.69 -9.78
CA SER A 78 -13.73 15.99 -9.34
C SER A 78 -13.54 16.26 -7.84
N LYS A 79 -12.77 15.41 -7.14
CA LYS A 79 -12.63 15.46 -5.67
C LYS A 79 -11.55 16.47 -5.21
N HIS A 80 -11.57 17.67 -5.76
CA HIS A 80 -10.61 18.73 -5.42
C HIS A 80 -10.60 19.11 -3.94
N TYR A 81 -11.74 18.94 -3.25
CA TYR A 81 -11.88 19.17 -1.82
C TYR A 81 -10.88 18.36 -0.96
N ILE A 82 -10.40 17.20 -1.46
CA ILE A 82 -9.39 16.41 -0.75
C ILE A 82 -8.06 17.13 -0.72
N ALA A 83 -7.66 17.74 -1.84
CA ALA A 83 -6.44 18.54 -1.89
C ALA A 83 -6.57 19.80 -1.04
N GLU A 84 -7.72 20.48 -1.09
CA GLU A 84 -8.02 21.67 -0.30
C GLU A 84 -7.99 21.38 1.20
N ALA A 85 -8.61 20.29 1.65
CA ALA A 85 -8.59 19.86 3.05
C ALA A 85 -7.18 19.55 3.58
N ASN A 86 -6.23 19.25 2.70
CA ASN A 86 -4.83 19.03 3.03
C ASN A 86 -3.92 20.26 2.74
N GLY A 87 -4.51 21.45 2.57
CA GLY A 87 -3.76 22.69 2.34
C GLY A 87 -3.16 22.81 0.94
N ASN A 88 -3.75 22.14 -0.06
CA ASN A 88 -3.29 22.13 -1.46
C ASN A 88 -1.78 21.85 -1.61
N PRO A 89 -1.24 20.79 -1.02
CA PRO A 89 0.20 20.54 -1.09
C PRO A 89 0.64 20.28 -2.54
N ASN A 90 1.89 20.56 -2.85
CA ASN A 90 2.47 20.25 -4.16
C ASN A 90 2.48 18.75 -4.44
N TYR A 91 2.56 17.92 -3.38
CA TYR A 91 2.58 16.47 -3.43
C TYR A 91 1.61 15.91 -2.40
N LEU A 92 0.74 15.01 -2.83
CA LEU A 92 -0.17 14.26 -1.95
C LEU A 92 -0.12 12.79 -2.35
N PHE A 93 0.62 12.00 -1.59
CA PHE A 93 0.68 10.54 -1.78
C PHE A 93 -0.27 9.83 -0.85
N ARG A 94 -0.86 8.74 -1.35
CA ARG A 94 -1.75 7.89 -0.58
C ARG A 94 -1.22 6.46 -0.53
N LEU A 95 -1.25 5.90 0.67
CA LEU A 95 -1.16 4.46 0.91
C LEU A 95 -2.55 3.97 1.29
N GLU A 96 -3.07 3.00 0.57
CA GLU A 96 -4.46 2.55 0.70
C GLU A 96 -4.51 1.03 0.78
N VAL A 97 -5.25 0.51 1.74
CA VAL A 97 -5.62 -0.90 1.83
C VAL A 97 -7.08 -1.05 1.39
N ARG A 98 -7.33 -1.93 0.44
CA ARG A 98 -8.67 -2.31 0.01
C ARG A 98 -8.92 -3.76 0.37
N VAL A 99 -10.03 -4.02 1.04
CA VAL A 99 -10.44 -5.36 1.48
C VAL A 99 -11.91 -5.59 1.11
N ASN A 100 -12.24 -6.80 0.66
CA ASN A 100 -13.63 -7.16 0.43
C ASN A 100 -14.35 -7.54 1.75
N GLY A 101 -15.69 -7.61 1.71
CA GLY A 101 -16.50 -7.83 2.89
C GLY A 101 -16.28 -9.20 3.54
N ASP A 102 -16.02 -10.23 2.75
CA ASP A 102 -15.82 -11.59 3.26
C ASP A 102 -14.48 -11.71 3.99
N THR A 103 -13.41 -11.21 3.40
CA THR A 103 -12.10 -11.14 4.05
C THR A 103 -12.14 -10.30 5.34
N LEU A 104 -12.93 -9.24 5.37
CA LEU A 104 -13.13 -8.44 6.58
C LEU A 104 -13.86 -9.25 7.66
N ARG A 105 -14.92 -10.00 7.31
CA ARG A 105 -15.63 -10.86 8.28
C ARG A 105 -14.73 -11.96 8.83
N GLU A 106 -13.92 -12.60 7.99
CA GLU A 106 -12.92 -13.58 8.42
C GLU A 106 -11.92 -12.98 9.39
N TYR A 107 -11.51 -11.72 9.19
CA TYR A 107 -10.63 -11.02 10.11
C TYR A 107 -11.25 -10.88 11.51
N PHE A 108 -12.52 -10.51 11.62
CA PHE A 108 -13.23 -10.47 12.91
C PHE A 108 -13.29 -11.84 13.56
N GLN A 109 -13.54 -12.91 12.79
CA GLN A 109 -13.53 -14.29 13.30
C GLN A 109 -12.16 -14.67 13.87
N HIS A 110 -11.07 -14.33 13.18
CA HIS A 110 -9.71 -14.56 13.67
C HIS A 110 -9.40 -13.79 14.97
N LEU A 111 -9.98 -12.62 15.15
CA LEU A 111 -9.87 -11.89 16.42
C LEU A 111 -10.75 -12.46 17.53
N GLY A 112 -11.62 -13.44 17.23
CA GLY A 112 -12.55 -14.01 18.20
C GLY A 112 -13.68 -13.06 18.63
N ILE A 113 -14.02 -12.07 17.79
CA ILE A 113 -15.07 -11.09 18.07
C ILE A 113 -16.19 -11.18 17.02
N GLU A 114 -17.40 -10.82 17.43
CA GLU A 114 -18.53 -10.72 16.52
C GLU A 114 -18.31 -9.59 15.49
N TYR A 115 -18.74 -9.84 14.25
CA TYR A 115 -18.68 -8.82 13.20
C TYR A 115 -19.50 -7.59 13.57
N ASN A 116 -18.83 -6.49 13.78
CA ASN A 116 -19.44 -5.21 14.12
C ASN A 116 -18.83 -4.09 13.28
N PRO A 117 -19.52 -3.62 12.23
CA PRO A 117 -19.01 -2.56 11.37
C PRO A 117 -18.78 -1.23 12.09
N MET A 118 -19.40 -1.00 13.25
CA MET A 118 -19.18 0.21 14.06
C MET A 118 -17.74 0.30 14.59
N LEU A 119 -17.04 -0.82 14.73
CA LEU A 119 -15.61 -0.82 15.08
C LEU A 119 -14.73 -0.15 14.01
N LEU A 120 -15.21 -0.07 12.77
CA LEU A 120 -14.52 0.67 11.71
C LEU A 120 -14.55 2.19 11.91
N CYS A 121 -15.34 2.69 12.85
CA CYS A 121 -15.32 4.08 13.28
C CYS A 121 -14.33 4.34 14.42
N ASN A 122 -13.69 3.30 14.96
CA ASN A 122 -12.66 3.42 15.99
C ASN A 122 -11.28 3.54 15.34
N GLU A 123 -10.55 4.60 15.64
CA GLU A 123 -9.26 4.90 15.01
C GLU A 123 -8.20 3.84 15.32
N ASP A 124 -8.10 3.40 16.56
CA ASP A 124 -7.13 2.38 16.98
C ASP A 124 -7.40 1.04 16.29
N PHE A 125 -8.69 0.68 16.16
CA PHE A 125 -9.09 -0.51 15.44
C PHE A 125 -8.75 -0.42 13.94
N LEU A 126 -9.00 0.73 13.31
CA LEU A 126 -8.64 0.96 11.91
C LEU A 126 -7.14 0.89 11.68
N TRP A 127 -6.33 1.47 12.57
CA TRP A 127 -4.88 1.38 12.47
C TRP A 127 -4.38 -0.05 12.56
N ARG A 128 -4.89 -0.82 13.53
CA ARG A 128 -4.56 -2.24 13.67
C ARG A 128 -4.94 -3.03 12.42
N LEU A 129 -6.15 -2.84 11.93
CA LEU A 129 -6.65 -3.47 10.71
C LEU A 129 -5.78 -3.10 9.50
N PHE A 130 -5.43 -1.84 9.36
CA PHE A 130 -4.56 -1.37 8.27
C PHE A 130 -3.19 -2.05 8.32
N LEU A 131 -2.54 -2.10 9.48
CA LEU A 131 -1.24 -2.76 9.66
C LEU A 131 -1.33 -4.27 9.38
N ASP A 132 -2.32 -4.94 9.92
CA ASP A 132 -2.49 -6.38 9.76
C ASP A 132 -2.71 -6.74 8.28
N PHE A 133 -3.57 -6.01 7.58
CA PHE A 133 -3.83 -6.26 6.17
C PHE A 133 -2.67 -5.84 5.26
N SER A 134 -2.04 -4.70 5.49
CA SER A 134 -0.87 -4.31 4.71
C SER A 134 0.27 -5.33 4.84
N ASN A 135 0.52 -5.84 6.04
CA ASN A 135 1.54 -6.86 6.31
C ASN A 135 1.23 -8.23 5.70
N ARG A 136 -0.05 -8.57 5.51
CA ARG A 136 -0.42 -9.79 4.77
C ARG A 136 -0.02 -9.69 3.31
N VAL A 137 -0.14 -8.52 2.72
CA VAL A 137 0.13 -8.31 1.28
C VAL A 137 1.61 -8.04 1.03
N LEU A 138 2.20 -7.12 1.79
CA LEU A 138 3.59 -6.70 1.63
C LEU A 138 4.22 -6.37 2.97
N ARG A 139 5.32 -7.02 3.27
CA ARG A 139 6.22 -6.68 4.37
C ARG A 139 7.66 -6.96 3.97
N PHE A 140 8.59 -6.58 4.80
CA PHE A 140 10.01 -6.80 4.57
C PHE A 140 10.63 -7.52 5.75
N GLN A 141 11.76 -8.16 5.50
CA GLN A 141 12.60 -8.75 6.54
C GLN A 141 14.04 -8.32 6.31
N THR A 142 14.73 -7.88 7.33
CA THR A 142 16.16 -7.59 7.22
C THR A 142 16.94 -8.88 7.03
N VAL A 143 17.95 -8.86 6.15
CA VAL A 143 18.86 -10.01 5.95
C VAL A 143 19.64 -10.28 7.21
N LYS A 144 20.17 -9.21 7.85
CA LYS A 144 20.84 -9.29 9.16
C LYS A 144 19.81 -9.13 10.27
N GLY A 145 19.81 -10.05 11.22
CA GLY A 145 18.93 -9.99 12.39
C GLY A 145 17.50 -10.48 12.17
N LYS A 146 17.08 -10.74 10.93
CA LYS A 146 15.73 -11.25 10.56
C LYS A 146 14.57 -10.44 11.16
N GLN A 147 14.76 -9.14 11.37
CA GLN A 147 13.74 -8.25 11.85
C GLN A 147 12.66 -8.05 10.77
N THR A 148 11.40 -8.13 11.16
CA THR A 148 10.27 -7.79 10.29
C THR A 148 10.03 -6.29 10.30
N LEU A 149 9.88 -5.72 9.10
CA LEU A 149 9.52 -4.32 8.87
C LEU A 149 8.20 -4.26 8.11
N ASP A 150 7.29 -3.43 8.55
CA ASP A 150 6.06 -3.16 7.82
C ASP A 150 6.24 -2.06 6.77
N VAL A 151 5.20 -1.83 5.97
CA VAL A 151 5.26 -0.79 4.93
C VAL A 151 5.39 0.62 5.51
N LEU A 152 4.91 0.86 6.73
CA LEU A 152 5.04 2.16 7.39
C LEU A 152 6.48 2.41 7.83
N ASP A 153 7.20 1.39 8.30
CA ASP A 153 8.63 1.49 8.62
C ASP A 153 9.45 1.92 7.39
N ILE A 154 9.03 1.51 6.20
CA ILE A 154 9.69 1.85 4.94
C ILE A 154 9.36 3.27 4.48
N VAL A 155 8.11 3.74 4.67
CA VAL A 155 7.64 5.01 4.12
C VAL A 155 7.60 6.16 5.13
N ALA A 156 7.81 5.86 6.38
CA ALA A 156 7.86 6.85 7.45
C ALA A 156 9.02 7.87 7.33
#